data_9fdfd03b9ed9c7be6558ff49f088fc1c
#
_entry.id   9fdfd03b9ed9c7be6558ff49f088fc1c
#
_cell.length_a   1.000
_cell.length_b   1.000
_cell.length_c   1.000
_cell.angle_alpha   90.00
_cell.angle_beta   90.00
_cell.angle_gamma   90.00
#
_symmetry.space_group_name_H-M   'P 1'
#
loop_
_entity.id
_entity.type
_entity.pdbx_description
1 polymer ?
#
loop_
_entity_poly.entity_id
_entity_poly.type
_entity_poly.pdbx_seq_one_letter_code
_entity_poly.pdbx_strand_id
1 'polypeptide(L)'
;MVLLAIGCSERAASTPELLPLPQEVVWSKGSFHKSEVSLSGNSSVVGIVREWLDATEIMCSDRASGKVDVLLVDRVDRAVVNQDEAYTIAVSPDAIRIEAVTDKGVYWAIQTLRQLADVSGHGVRVPCCEITDWPAFRIRGFMHDTGRSYISLEEIKREIDMLTRYKINTFHWHLTENQAWRLESKIYPQLNSPENMTRYPGGCYTQEQVRDFLDFCHRHNVLVIPEIDMPGHSAAFTRTFGCDMQSRKGKGILKELLAEACDLFADEPYFHIGTDEVHFTDPDFVPEMVALVRSKGKKAVSWSPGCEYAPGEIDVAQLWSYMGKAKPGIPSIDSKFRYANHFDLFGDIVAVYNS
;
A
#
# COMPACT_ATOMS: atom_id res chain seq x y z
N MET A 1 65.08 10.21 -13.16
CA MET A 1 64.07 9.53 -12.25
C MET A 1 62.93 10.48 -12.08
N VAL A 2 61.86 10.30 -12.85
CA VAL A 2 60.67 11.16 -12.84
C VAL A 2 59.66 10.47 -11.93
N LEU A 3 59.36 11.07 -10.80
CA LEU A 3 58.27 10.64 -9.92
C LEU A 3 56.93 11.07 -10.57
N LEU A 4 56.18 10.11 -11.08
CA LEU A 4 54.77 10.30 -11.40
C LEU A 4 53.97 10.29 -10.08
N ALA A 5 53.49 11.47 -9.67
CA ALA A 5 52.49 11.59 -8.63
C ALA A 5 51.17 11.10 -9.22
N ILE A 6 50.72 9.90 -8.80
CA ILE A 6 49.37 9.42 -9.05
C ILE A 6 48.48 10.21 -8.10
N GLY A 7 47.88 11.28 -8.61
CA GLY A 7 46.81 11.96 -7.92
C GLY A 7 45.61 11.00 -7.84
N CYS A 8 45.28 10.51 -6.64
CA CYS A 8 43.95 9.97 -6.36
C CYS A 8 42.93 11.11 -6.56
N SER A 9 42.25 11.11 -7.70
CA SER A 9 41.05 11.91 -7.84
C SER A 9 40.00 11.28 -6.89
N GLU A 10 39.66 11.98 -5.80
CA GLU A 10 38.46 11.66 -5.07
C GLU A 10 37.31 11.64 -6.09
N ARG A 11 36.74 10.46 -6.33
CA ARG A 11 35.48 10.35 -7.04
C ARG A 11 34.52 11.26 -6.31
N ALA A 12 34.00 12.29 -6.96
CA ALA A 12 32.89 13.06 -6.45
C ALA A 12 31.84 12.07 -6.07
N ALA A 13 31.44 12.01 -4.78
CA ALA A 13 30.40 11.15 -4.32
C ALA A 13 29.14 11.48 -5.15
N SER A 14 28.67 10.53 -5.93
CA SER A 14 27.43 10.72 -6.68
C SER A 14 26.30 10.97 -5.68
N THR A 15 25.51 11.99 -5.96
CA THR A 15 24.29 12.26 -5.17
C THR A 15 23.44 11.00 -5.14
N PRO A 16 22.95 10.55 -3.95
CA PRO A 16 22.09 9.38 -3.87
C PRO A 16 20.85 9.55 -4.76
N GLU A 17 20.49 8.51 -5.48
CA GLU A 17 19.24 8.43 -6.21
C GLU A 17 18.15 7.98 -5.24
N LEU A 18 17.09 8.79 -5.08
CA LEU A 18 15.93 8.50 -4.24
C LEU A 18 14.73 8.09 -5.09
N LEU A 19 14.03 7.03 -4.71
CA LEU A 19 12.83 6.55 -5.38
C LEU A 19 11.68 6.38 -4.36
N PRO A 20 10.51 7.03 -4.58
CA PRO A 20 10.31 8.12 -5.55
C PRO A 20 11.17 9.34 -5.22
N LEU A 21 11.45 10.17 -6.22
CA LEU A 21 12.16 11.43 -6.01
C LEU A 21 11.31 12.33 -5.11
N PRO A 22 11.85 12.84 -3.98
CA PRO A 22 11.13 13.81 -3.16
C PRO A 22 10.81 15.09 -3.94
N GLN A 23 9.79 15.81 -3.50
CA GLN A 23 9.35 17.06 -4.16
C GLN A 23 10.46 18.10 -4.18
N GLU A 24 11.24 18.18 -3.11
CA GLU A 24 12.38 19.11 -3.01
C GLU A 24 13.55 18.45 -2.28
N VAL A 25 14.74 18.61 -2.82
CA VAL A 25 15.99 18.17 -2.20
C VAL A 25 17.07 19.22 -2.40
N VAL A 26 17.69 19.65 -1.32
CA VAL A 26 18.86 20.55 -1.33
C VAL A 26 20.02 19.82 -0.66
N TRP A 27 21.04 19.51 -1.46
CA TRP A 27 22.24 18.83 -0.95
C TRP A 27 23.24 19.82 -0.36
N SER A 28 23.88 19.43 0.75
CA SER A 28 24.91 20.20 1.42
C SER A 28 26.21 19.38 1.56
N LYS A 29 27.34 20.04 1.80
CA LYS A 29 28.61 19.35 2.05
C LYS A 29 28.62 18.66 3.41
N GLY A 30 29.24 17.49 3.47
CA GLY A 30 29.40 16.71 4.70
C GLY A 30 28.38 15.59 4.83
N SER A 31 28.44 14.92 5.95
CA SER A 31 27.52 13.82 6.28
C SER A 31 27.35 13.72 7.80
N PHE A 32 26.18 13.33 8.24
CA PHE A 32 25.95 12.77 9.56
C PHE A 32 26.63 11.40 9.60
N HIS A 33 27.51 11.18 10.56
CA HIS A 33 28.19 9.90 10.73
C HIS A 33 28.34 9.60 12.22
N LYS A 34 27.46 8.78 12.78
CA LYS A 34 27.41 8.47 14.20
C LYS A 34 27.09 6.98 14.40
N SER A 35 27.64 6.40 15.45
CA SER A 35 27.30 5.07 15.95
C SER A 35 26.37 5.13 17.18
N GLU A 36 26.21 6.32 17.75
CA GLU A 36 25.41 6.60 18.92
C GLU A 36 24.68 7.93 18.79
N VAL A 37 23.40 7.96 19.14
CA VAL A 37 22.57 9.17 19.05
C VAL A 37 21.71 9.37 20.29
N SER A 38 21.39 10.62 20.60
CA SER A 38 20.26 10.95 21.47
C SER A 38 19.01 11.08 20.63
N LEU A 39 17.94 10.38 21.00
CA LEU A 39 16.66 10.41 20.32
C LEU A 39 15.66 11.20 21.14
N SER A 40 15.08 12.25 20.57
CA SER A 40 14.05 13.07 21.22
C SER A 40 12.88 13.37 20.30
N GLY A 41 11.75 13.77 20.87
CA GLY A 41 10.58 14.20 20.12
C GLY A 41 9.25 13.78 20.71
N ASN A 42 8.19 13.85 19.92
CA ASN A 42 6.84 13.49 20.33
C ASN A 42 6.75 11.99 20.65
N SER A 43 6.24 11.66 21.84
CA SER A 43 6.16 10.27 22.34
C SER A 43 5.36 9.32 21.45
N SER A 44 4.38 9.86 20.71
CA SER A 44 3.55 9.06 19.77
C SER A 44 4.29 8.57 18.52
N VAL A 45 5.38 9.23 18.12
CA VAL A 45 6.09 8.93 16.87
C VAL A 45 7.57 8.54 17.06
N VAL A 46 8.12 8.80 18.24
CA VAL A 46 9.52 8.46 18.55
C VAL A 46 9.81 6.96 18.38
N GLY A 47 8.80 6.11 18.59
CA GLY A 47 8.89 4.65 18.39
C GLY A 47 9.22 4.28 16.95
N ILE A 48 8.62 4.95 15.97
CA ILE A 48 8.86 4.70 14.52
C ILE A 48 10.33 4.97 14.18
N VAL A 49 10.89 6.04 14.72
CA VAL A 49 12.31 6.41 14.51
C VAL A 49 13.23 5.41 15.24
N ARG A 50 12.86 4.98 16.44
CA ARG A 50 13.62 3.99 17.22
C ARG A 50 13.75 2.66 16.48
N GLU A 51 12.67 2.16 15.89
CA GLU A 51 12.70 0.93 15.08
C GLU A 51 13.71 1.03 13.93
N TRP A 52 13.81 2.19 13.28
CA TRP A 52 14.81 2.42 12.25
C TRP A 52 16.23 2.44 12.80
N LEU A 53 16.47 3.12 13.94
CA LEU A 53 17.78 3.17 14.59
C LEU A 53 18.23 1.77 15.03
N ASP A 54 17.34 0.99 15.64
CA ASP A 54 17.61 -0.38 16.06
C ASP A 54 17.96 -1.28 14.85
N ALA A 55 17.24 -1.12 13.73
CA ALA A 55 17.51 -1.85 12.49
C ALA A 55 18.85 -1.47 11.82
N THR A 56 19.43 -0.33 12.19
CA THR A 56 20.74 0.15 11.70
C THR A 56 21.86 -0.03 12.75
N GLU A 57 21.56 -0.71 13.86
CA GLU A 57 22.49 -0.95 14.97
C GLU A 57 23.08 0.34 15.61
N ILE A 58 22.35 1.47 15.47
CA ILE A 58 22.72 2.72 16.15
C ILE A 58 22.25 2.67 17.60
N MET A 59 23.17 2.86 18.52
CA MET A 59 22.83 2.93 19.95
C MET A 59 22.13 4.24 20.31
N CYS A 60 21.09 4.16 21.13
CA CYS A 60 20.43 5.33 21.70
C CYS A 60 20.98 5.62 23.12
N SER A 61 21.49 6.84 23.33
CA SER A 61 22.02 7.27 24.64
C SER A 61 21.79 8.76 24.83
N ASP A 62 21.34 9.16 26.01
CA ASP A 62 21.12 10.56 26.34
C ASP A 62 22.42 11.41 26.34
N ARG A 63 23.58 10.77 26.36
CA ARG A 63 24.90 11.42 26.36
C ARG A 63 25.55 11.49 25.00
N ALA A 64 24.92 10.92 23.96
CA ALA A 64 25.47 10.91 22.61
C ALA A 64 25.60 12.32 22.03
N SER A 65 26.65 12.54 21.26
CA SER A 65 26.87 13.81 20.58
C SER A 65 26.02 13.97 19.31
N GLY A 66 25.61 12.86 18.71
CA GLY A 66 24.67 12.84 17.59
C GLY A 66 23.23 13.01 18.08
N LYS A 67 22.42 13.75 17.36
CA LYS A 67 21.02 13.97 17.70
C LYS A 67 20.07 13.51 16.61
N VAL A 68 18.97 12.91 17.00
CA VAL A 68 17.84 12.62 16.13
C VAL A 68 16.59 13.16 16.80
N ASP A 69 15.98 14.17 16.18
CA ASP A 69 14.80 14.84 16.71
C ASP A 69 13.61 14.57 15.77
N VAL A 70 12.46 14.14 16.32
CA VAL A 70 11.23 13.94 15.56
C VAL A 70 10.08 14.75 16.17
N LEU A 71 9.49 15.61 15.36
CA LEU A 71 8.46 16.55 15.79
C LEU A 71 7.20 16.43 14.92
N LEU A 72 6.05 16.48 15.56
CA LEU A 72 4.79 16.71 14.86
C LEU A 72 4.53 18.21 14.77
N VAL A 73 4.18 18.66 13.56
CA VAL A 73 3.86 20.05 13.23
C VAL A 73 2.46 20.15 12.65
N ASP A 74 1.84 21.31 12.73
CA ASP A 74 0.47 21.51 12.21
C ASP A 74 0.41 21.38 10.69
N ARG A 75 1.49 21.76 10.00
CA ARG A 75 1.58 21.67 8.54
C ARG A 75 3.04 21.67 8.06
N VAL A 76 3.25 21.16 6.86
CA VAL A 76 4.45 21.37 6.04
C VAL A 76 4.11 22.45 5.02
N ASP A 77 4.72 23.63 5.13
CA ASP A 77 4.27 24.85 4.43
C ASP A 77 4.21 24.70 2.90
N ARG A 78 5.11 23.93 2.29
CA ARG A 78 5.20 23.75 0.84
C ARG A 78 4.27 22.65 0.31
N ALA A 79 3.79 21.76 1.16
CA ALA A 79 2.89 20.71 0.74
C ALA A 79 1.50 21.29 0.38
N VAL A 80 1.06 21.07 -0.84
CA VAL A 80 -0.21 21.60 -1.37
C VAL A 80 -1.34 20.58 -1.33
N VAL A 81 -1.01 19.29 -1.21
CA VAL A 81 -1.95 18.16 -1.13
C VAL A 81 -1.43 17.12 -0.14
N ASN A 82 -2.29 16.23 0.34
CA ASN A 82 -1.94 15.09 1.20
C ASN A 82 -1.03 15.46 2.38
N GLN A 83 -1.37 16.54 3.06
CA GLN A 83 -0.64 17.08 4.21
C GLN A 83 -0.39 16.04 5.31
N ASP A 84 -1.32 15.12 5.51
CA ASP A 84 -1.22 14.04 6.49
C ASP A 84 -0.02 13.09 6.26
N GLU A 85 0.51 13.04 5.03
CA GLU A 85 1.70 12.27 4.69
C GLU A 85 2.95 13.16 4.46
N ALA A 86 2.83 14.48 4.63
CA ALA A 86 3.92 15.42 4.38
C ALA A 86 4.96 15.43 5.50
N TYR A 87 6.23 15.63 5.13
CA TYR A 87 7.35 15.70 6.06
C TYR A 87 8.50 16.57 5.54
N THR A 88 9.38 16.97 6.46
CA THR A 88 10.71 17.49 6.16
C THR A 88 11.78 16.67 6.85
N ILE A 89 12.97 16.64 6.26
CA ILE A 89 14.18 16.08 6.85
C ILE A 89 15.28 17.11 6.71
N ALA A 90 15.96 17.42 7.80
CA ALA A 90 17.19 18.23 7.79
C ALA A 90 18.34 17.40 8.38
N VAL A 91 19.38 17.15 7.58
CA VAL A 91 20.58 16.41 7.98
C VAL A 91 21.77 17.34 8.03
N SER A 92 22.37 17.46 9.20
CA SER A 92 23.63 18.14 9.46
C SER A 92 24.69 17.14 9.98
N PRO A 93 25.98 17.52 10.12
CA PRO A 93 26.98 16.60 10.67
C PRO A 93 26.69 16.08 12.08
N ASP A 94 25.89 16.81 12.86
CA ASP A 94 25.63 16.50 14.26
C ASP A 94 24.16 16.14 14.57
N ALA A 95 23.24 16.36 13.62
CA ALA A 95 21.83 16.14 13.86
C ALA A 95 21.06 15.70 12.61
N ILE A 96 20.05 14.84 12.81
CA ILE A 96 18.94 14.58 11.90
C ILE A 96 17.68 15.10 12.54
N ARG A 97 16.95 15.98 11.87
CA ARG A 97 15.64 16.50 12.32
C ARG A 97 14.57 16.07 11.32
N ILE A 98 13.51 15.48 11.85
CA ILE A 98 12.32 15.10 11.10
C ILE A 98 11.15 15.93 11.63
N GLU A 99 10.43 16.60 10.73
CA GLU A 99 9.16 17.23 11.03
C GLU A 99 8.10 16.66 10.11
N ALA A 100 6.94 16.29 10.66
CA ALA A 100 5.84 15.71 9.89
C ALA A 100 4.49 16.11 10.46
N VAL A 101 3.44 16.07 9.64
CA VAL A 101 2.10 16.44 10.11
C VAL A 101 1.48 15.32 10.93
N THR A 102 1.74 14.06 10.56
CA THR A 102 1.25 12.89 11.29
C THR A 102 2.33 11.80 11.39
N ASP A 103 2.01 10.72 12.07
CA ASP A 103 2.81 9.48 12.12
C ASP A 103 3.10 8.90 10.74
N LYS A 104 2.17 9.04 9.77
CA LYS A 104 2.36 8.63 8.37
C LYS A 104 3.52 9.37 7.72
N GLY A 105 3.56 10.70 7.90
CA GLY A 105 4.67 11.51 7.40
C GLY A 105 6.02 11.11 8.02
N VAL A 106 6.05 10.80 9.33
CA VAL A 106 7.26 10.27 9.99
C VAL A 106 7.66 8.93 9.38
N TYR A 107 6.71 8.03 9.16
CA TYR A 107 6.99 6.74 8.53
C TYR A 107 7.63 6.90 7.14
N TRP A 108 7.11 7.81 6.30
CA TRP A 108 7.68 8.07 4.97
C TRP A 108 9.02 8.79 5.02
N ALA A 109 9.26 9.66 6.00
CA ALA A 109 10.57 10.25 6.25
C ALA A 109 11.62 9.15 6.55
N ILE A 110 11.25 8.15 7.36
CA ILE A 110 12.12 7.01 7.66
C ILE A 110 12.41 6.18 6.39
N GLN A 111 11.43 5.97 5.48
CA GLN A 111 11.71 5.28 4.22
C GLN A 111 12.73 6.07 3.35
N THR A 112 12.67 7.39 3.36
CA THR A 112 13.66 8.23 2.69
C THR A 112 15.04 8.12 3.36
N LEU A 113 15.10 8.17 4.69
CA LEU A 113 16.36 7.99 5.42
C LEU A 113 16.97 6.60 5.21
N ARG A 114 16.15 5.55 5.09
CA ARG A 114 16.62 4.18 4.74
C ARG A 114 17.33 4.14 3.39
N GLN A 115 16.89 4.91 2.40
CA GLN A 115 17.54 4.99 1.09
C GLN A 115 18.81 5.86 1.11
N LEU A 116 18.88 6.86 1.99
CA LEU A 116 20.04 7.74 2.15
C LEU A 116 21.14 7.12 3.00
N ALA A 117 20.79 6.22 3.90
CA ALA A 117 21.68 5.70 4.91
C ALA A 117 22.64 4.65 4.33
N ASP A 118 23.93 4.91 4.43
CA ASP A 118 24.99 3.91 4.25
C ASP A 118 25.31 3.33 5.62
N VAL A 119 24.93 2.07 5.83
CA VAL A 119 25.13 1.34 7.09
C VAL A 119 26.43 0.54 6.96
N SER A 120 27.44 0.95 7.67
CA SER A 120 28.73 0.23 7.75
C SER A 120 29.01 -0.13 9.21
N GLY A 121 29.82 -1.16 9.47
CA GLY A 121 30.11 -1.66 10.82
C GLY A 121 30.66 -0.63 11.83
N HIS A 122 30.70 0.65 11.49
CA HIS A 122 31.15 1.77 12.31
C HIS A 122 30.07 2.85 12.50
N GLY A 123 28.81 2.55 12.19
CA GLY A 123 27.69 3.49 12.34
C GLY A 123 26.94 3.73 11.03
N VAL A 124 26.04 4.69 11.07
CA VAL A 124 25.25 5.12 9.91
C VAL A 124 25.82 6.43 9.36
N ARG A 125 26.00 6.48 8.06
CA ARG A 125 26.33 7.69 7.33
C ARG A 125 25.14 8.15 6.51
N VAL A 126 24.72 9.40 6.69
CA VAL A 126 23.67 10.05 5.91
C VAL A 126 24.22 11.35 5.32
N PRO A 127 24.16 11.60 4.01
CA PRO A 127 24.62 12.86 3.42
C PRO A 127 23.84 14.05 3.98
N CYS A 128 24.52 15.19 4.17
CA CYS A 128 23.87 16.41 4.61
C CYS A 128 22.91 16.93 3.52
N CYS A 129 21.66 17.15 3.87
CA CYS A 129 20.63 17.62 2.96
C CYS A 129 19.45 18.25 3.72
N GLU A 130 18.64 18.99 2.96
CA GLU A 130 17.29 19.38 3.36
C GLU A 130 16.31 18.77 2.34
N ILE A 131 15.30 18.08 2.83
CA ILE A 131 14.26 17.42 2.03
C ILE A 131 12.92 17.93 2.50
N THR A 132 12.06 18.29 1.55
CA THR A 132 10.64 18.52 1.79
C THR A 132 9.87 17.63 0.83
N ASP A 133 8.95 16.80 1.36
CA ASP A 133 8.25 15.85 0.54
C ASP A 133 6.79 15.63 0.98
N TRP A 134 5.97 15.35 -0.01
CA TRP A 134 4.57 14.94 0.13
C TRP A 134 4.16 14.15 -1.11
N PRO A 135 3.25 13.18 -1.01
CA PRO A 135 2.83 12.41 -2.17
C PRO A 135 1.88 13.22 -3.08
N ALA A 136 2.09 13.13 -4.39
CA ALA A 136 1.18 13.70 -5.38
C ALA A 136 -0.16 12.94 -5.41
N PHE A 137 -0.15 11.63 -5.15
CA PHE A 137 -1.32 10.78 -5.16
C PHE A 137 -1.59 10.20 -3.77
N ARG A 138 -2.86 10.22 -3.35
CA ARG A 138 -3.29 9.65 -2.07
C ARG A 138 -3.19 8.12 -2.04
N ILE A 139 -3.55 7.46 -3.14
CA ILE A 139 -3.47 6.00 -3.29
C ILE A 139 -2.29 5.68 -4.21
N ARG A 140 -1.35 4.91 -3.69
CA ARG A 140 -0.20 4.37 -4.41
C ARG A 140 -0.16 2.88 -4.10
N GLY A 141 -0.82 2.10 -4.96
CA GLY A 141 -1.17 0.73 -4.66
C GLY A 141 -0.55 -0.31 -5.57
N PHE A 142 -0.59 -1.52 -5.09
CA PHE A 142 -0.41 -2.73 -5.87
C PHE A 142 -1.56 -3.69 -5.55
N MET A 143 -1.80 -4.66 -6.44
CA MET A 143 -2.89 -5.60 -6.33
C MET A 143 -2.38 -7.04 -6.48
N HIS A 144 -2.91 -7.93 -5.64
CA HIS A 144 -2.79 -9.37 -5.85
C HIS A 144 -4.15 -10.03 -6.09
N ASP A 145 -4.21 -10.80 -7.15
CA ASP A 145 -5.29 -11.73 -7.41
C ASP A 145 -5.00 -13.09 -6.74
N THR A 146 -5.34 -13.16 -5.47
CA THR A 146 -5.19 -14.39 -4.71
C THR A 146 -6.32 -15.38 -4.97
N GLY A 147 -7.42 -14.94 -5.54
CA GLY A 147 -8.51 -15.77 -6.03
C GLY A 147 -8.01 -16.78 -7.07
N ARG A 148 -7.30 -16.31 -8.11
CA ARG A 148 -6.69 -17.17 -9.14
C ARG A 148 -5.46 -17.91 -8.65
N SER A 149 -4.60 -17.24 -7.84
CA SER A 149 -3.31 -17.81 -7.40
C SER A 149 -3.08 -17.52 -5.92
N TYR A 150 -3.23 -18.54 -5.08
CA TYR A 150 -2.98 -18.40 -3.66
C TYR A 150 -1.53 -18.00 -3.39
N ILE A 151 -1.33 -16.98 -2.58
CA ILE A 151 -0.04 -16.49 -2.09
C ILE A 151 -0.08 -16.53 -0.56
N SER A 152 0.98 -16.99 0.07
CA SER A 152 1.02 -17.01 1.54
C SER A 152 1.09 -15.58 2.11
N LEU A 153 0.52 -15.36 3.30
CA LEU A 153 0.61 -14.06 3.96
C LEU A 153 2.05 -13.66 4.27
N GLU A 154 2.93 -14.62 4.50
CA GLU A 154 4.36 -14.36 4.72
C GLU A 154 5.04 -13.79 3.46
N GLU A 155 4.63 -14.24 2.27
CA GLU A 155 5.12 -13.67 1.00
C GLU A 155 4.57 -12.27 0.79
N ILE A 156 3.27 -12.07 1.00
CA ILE A 156 2.63 -10.75 0.87
C ILE A 156 3.24 -9.75 1.88
N LYS A 157 3.50 -10.15 3.12
CA LYS A 157 4.16 -9.31 4.13
C LYS A 157 5.57 -8.87 3.71
N ARG A 158 6.37 -9.80 3.14
CA ARG A 158 7.71 -9.46 2.61
C ARG A 158 7.64 -8.46 1.46
N GLU A 159 6.65 -8.61 0.59
CA GLU A 159 6.44 -7.70 -0.51
C GLU A 159 6.00 -6.32 -0.02
N ILE A 160 5.09 -6.24 0.95
CA ILE A 160 4.69 -4.99 1.58
C ILE A 160 5.89 -4.27 2.20
N ASP A 161 6.74 -4.98 2.99
CA ASP A 161 7.96 -4.37 3.55
C ASP A 161 8.87 -3.81 2.46
N MET A 162 9.03 -4.50 1.35
CA MET A 162 9.81 -4.02 0.21
C MET A 162 9.15 -2.80 -0.46
N LEU A 163 7.86 -2.86 -0.76
CA LEU A 163 7.15 -1.83 -1.52
C LEU A 163 6.97 -0.53 -0.72
N THR A 164 6.82 -0.63 0.59
CA THR A 164 6.74 0.56 1.46
C THR A 164 8.03 1.38 1.47
N ARG A 165 9.18 0.77 1.19
CA ARG A 165 10.45 1.52 0.98
C ARG A 165 10.37 2.48 -0.19
N TYR A 166 9.48 2.20 -1.15
CA TYR A 166 9.14 3.05 -2.30
C TYR A 166 7.85 3.84 -2.10
N LYS A 167 7.38 3.96 -0.85
CA LYS A 167 6.20 4.73 -0.43
C LYS A 167 4.88 4.25 -1.03
N ILE A 168 4.77 2.98 -1.38
CA ILE A 168 3.50 2.32 -1.67
C ILE A 168 2.72 2.22 -0.36
N ASN A 169 1.46 2.66 -0.38
CA ASN A 169 0.62 2.77 0.81
C ASN A 169 -0.73 2.04 0.72
N THR A 170 -0.94 1.26 -0.32
CA THR A 170 -2.23 0.60 -0.52
C THR A 170 -2.02 -0.79 -1.11
N PHE A 171 -2.65 -1.79 -0.49
CA PHE A 171 -2.74 -3.15 -0.99
C PHE A 171 -4.18 -3.46 -1.41
N HIS A 172 -4.43 -3.68 -2.69
CA HIS A 172 -5.70 -4.15 -3.20
C HIS A 172 -5.70 -5.69 -3.22
N TRP A 173 -6.58 -6.30 -2.45
CA TRP A 173 -6.61 -7.73 -2.22
C TRP A 173 -7.82 -8.37 -2.90
N HIS A 174 -7.64 -8.89 -4.11
CA HIS A 174 -8.66 -9.62 -4.85
C HIS A 174 -8.77 -11.05 -4.30
N LEU A 175 -9.78 -11.28 -3.46
CA LEU A 175 -9.91 -12.47 -2.61
C LEU A 175 -10.74 -13.58 -3.22
N THR A 176 -11.52 -13.28 -4.27
CA THR A 176 -12.50 -14.22 -4.83
C THR A 176 -12.44 -14.27 -6.34
N GLU A 177 -12.58 -15.46 -6.89
CA GLU A 177 -12.50 -15.69 -8.33
C GLU A 177 -13.21 -17.01 -8.74
N ASN A 178 -13.26 -17.26 -10.06
CA ASN A 178 -13.76 -18.52 -10.59
C ASN A 178 -13.04 -19.74 -9.98
N GLN A 179 -11.76 -19.62 -9.68
CA GLN A 179 -10.93 -20.71 -9.18
C GLN A 179 -11.18 -21.00 -7.70
N ALA A 180 -11.35 -19.96 -6.88
CA ALA A 180 -11.52 -20.15 -5.45
C ALA A 180 -12.08 -18.89 -4.77
N TRP A 181 -12.67 -19.12 -3.61
CA TRP A 181 -12.99 -18.10 -2.60
C TRP A 181 -11.96 -18.21 -1.47
N ARG A 182 -11.08 -17.23 -1.32
CA ARG A 182 -9.92 -17.33 -0.43
C ARG A 182 -10.15 -16.78 0.99
N LEU A 183 -11.22 -16.02 1.20
CA LEU A 183 -11.56 -15.48 2.51
C LEU A 183 -12.41 -16.49 3.29
N GLU A 184 -12.00 -16.84 4.52
CA GLU A 184 -12.79 -17.71 5.39
C GLU A 184 -14.16 -17.08 5.68
N SER A 185 -15.23 -17.85 5.47
CA SER A 185 -16.56 -17.51 5.94
C SER A 185 -16.94 -18.40 7.12
N LYS A 186 -17.31 -17.79 8.23
CA LYS A 186 -17.87 -18.50 9.41
C LYS A 186 -19.33 -18.85 9.21
N ILE A 187 -20.05 -18.06 8.40
CA ILE A 187 -21.47 -18.25 8.11
C ILE A 187 -21.64 -19.40 7.10
N TYR A 188 -20.75 -19.49 6.11
CA TYR A 188 -20.80 -20.49 5.05
C TYR A 188 -19.47 -21.23 4.89
N PRO A 189 -19.04 -22.05 5.87
CA PRO A 189 -17.71 -22.69 5.86
C PRO A 189 -17.50 -23.64 4.68
N GLN A 190 -18.57 -24.17 4.06
CA GLN A 190 -18.49 -24.98 2.85
C GLN A 190 -17.90 -24.21 1.64
N LEU A 191 -17.94 -22.87 1.67
CA LEU A 191 -17.37 -22.04 0.59
C LEU A 191 -15.85 -22.17 0.51
N ASN A 192 -15.20 -22.46 1.64
CA ASN A 192 -13.75 -22.65 1.73
C ASN A 192 -13.33 -24.13 1.63
N SER A 193 -14.25 -25.03 1.35
CA SER A 193 -13.95 -26.45 1.18
C SER A 193 -13.02 -26.70 -0.02
N PRO A 194 -11.97 -27.53 0.11
CA PRO A 194 -10.99 -27.77 -0.96
C PRO A 194 -11.62 -28.24 -2.29
N GLU A 195 -12.73 -28.99 -2.24
CA GLU A 195 -13.46 -29.44 -3.43
C GLU A 195 -14.12 -28.30 -4.23
N ASN A 196 -14.34 -27.14 -3.63
CA ASN A 196 -14.86 -25.96 -4.30
C ASN A 196 -13.74 -25.07 -4.91
N MET A 197 -12.48 -25.48 -4.78
CA MET A 197 -11.32 -24.79 -5.32
C MET A 197 -10.72 -25.56 -6.50
N THR A 198 -10.66 -24.96 -7.67
CA THR A 198 -10.06 -25.58 -8.86
C THR A 198 -8.56 -25.36 -8.97
N ARG A 199 -8.01 -24.42 -8.17
CA ARG A 199 -6.57 -24.16 -8.04
C ARG A 199 -6.21 -23.97 -6.58
N TYR A 200 -5.08 -24.50 -6.16
CA TYR A 200 -4.57 -24.45 -4.78
C TYR A 200 -5.66 -24.88 -3.76
N PRO A 201 -6.16 -26.13 -3.83
CA PRO A 201 -7.18 -26.63 -2.91
C PRO A 201 -6.76 -26.46 -1.43
N GLY A 202 -7.65 -25.93 -0.62
CA GLY A 202 -7.38 -25.62 0.79
C GLY A 202 -6.61 -24.32 1.04
N GLY A 203 -6.14 -23.63 -0.01
CA GLY A 203 -5.51 -22.31 0.12
C GLY A 203 -6.57 -21.25 0.42
N CYS A 204 -6.74 -20.88 1.69
CA CYS A 204 -7.60 -19.77 2.11
C CYS A 204 -6.96 -19.06 3.31
N TYR A 205 -7.45 -17.87 3.61
CA TYR A 205 -7.02 -17.04 4.74
C TYR A 205 -8.09 -17.10 5.81
N THR A 206 -7.72 -17.54 7.01
CA THR A 206 -8.64 -17.50 8.15
C THR A 206 -8.89 -16.07 8.59
N GLN A 207 -10.03 -15.81 9.20
CA GLN A 207 -10.33 -14.45 9.71
C GLN A 207 -9.33 -13.99 10.78
N GLU A 208 -8.75 -14.91 11.56
CA GLU A 208 -7.68 -14.60 12.50
C GLU A 208 -6.41 -14.16 11.77
N GLN A 209 -5.98 -14.91 10.77
CA GLN A 209 -4.84 -14.54 9.91
C GLN A 209 -5.04 -13.20 9.22
N VAL A 210 -6.27 -12.91 8.78
CA VAL A 210 -6.59 -11.61 8.16
C VAL A 210 -6.44 -10.48 9.16
N ARG A 211 -6.92 -10.62 10.41
CA ARG A 211 -6.73 -9.58 11.45
C ARG A 211 -5.25 -9.32 11.73
N ASP A 212 -4.46 -10.37 11.95
CA ASP A 212 -3.02 -10.24 12.17
C ASP A 212 -2.31 -9.58 10.98
N PHE A 213 -2.78 -9.86 9.78
CA PHE A 213 -2.28 -9.24 8.56
C PHE A 213 -2.66 -7.77 8.44
N LEU A 214 -3.89 -7.38 8.79
CA LEU A 214 -4.31 -5.98 8.84
C LEU A 214 -3.50 -5.19 9.85
N ASP A 215 -3.27 -5.75 11.05
CA ASP A 215 -2.40 -5.13 12.05
C ASP A 215 -0.97 -4.92 11.54
N PHE A 216 -0.45 -5.88 10.77
CA PHE A 216 0.85 -5.73 10.10
C PHE A 216 0.80 -4.59 9.07
N CYS A 217 -0.21 -4.54 8.20
CA CYS A 217 -0.37 -3.49 7.18
C CYS A 217 -0.46 -2.10 7.82
N HIS A 218 -1.25 -1.94 8.88
CA HIS A 218 -1.40 -0.67 9.57
C HIS A 218 -0.08 -0.18 10.17
N ARG A 219 0.72 -1.07 10.78
CA ARG A 219 2.06 -0.70 11.27
C ARG A 219 3.02 -0.26 10.14
N HIS A 220 2.80 -0.73 8.92
CA HIS A 220 3.55 -0.34 7.73
C HIS A 220 2.91 0.82 6.96
N ASN A 221 1.89 1.47 7.55
CA ASN A 221 1.14 2.55 6.92
C ASN A 221 0.53 2.17 5.57
N VAL A 222 0.08 0.92 5.44
CA VAL A 222 -0.57 0.36 4.27
C VAL A 222 -2.05 0.15 4.54
N LEU A 223 -2.88 0.79 3.72
CA LEU A 223 -4.32 0.58 3.66
C LEU A 223 -4.62 -0.68 2.84
N VAL A 224 -5.54 -1.52 3.28
CA VAL A 224 -6.02 -2.67 2.52
C VAL A 224 -7.37 -2.36 1.87
N ILE A 225 -7.48 -2.60 0.57
CA ILE A 225 -8.76 -2.57 -0.15
C ILE A 225 -9.15 -4.02 -0.43
N PRO A 226 -10.00 -4.66 0.39
CA PRO A 226 -10.47 -6.00 0.12
C PRO A 226 -11.46 -6.00 -1.03
N GLU A 227 -11.41 -7.05 -1.85
CA GLU A 227 -12.34 -7.24 -2.95
C GLU A 227 -13.04 -8.59 -2.87
N ILE A 228 -14.35 -8.54 -2.99
CA ILE A 228 -15.21 -9.66 -3.38
C ILE A 228 -15.81 -9.29 -4.73
N ASP A 229 -15.33 -9.94 -5.78
CA ASP A 229 -15.84 -9.69 -7.12
C ASP A 229 -17.24 -10.27 -7.30
N MET A 230 -18.13 -9.42 -7.82
CA MET A 230 -19.55 -9.73 -7.95
C MET A 230 -20.22 -8.93 -9.08
N PRO A 231 -21.17 -9.50 -9.81
CA PRO A 231 -21.57 -10.90 -9.80
C PRO A 231 -20.71 -11.75 -10.76
N GLY A 232 -19.75 -11.16 -11.47
CA GLY A 232 -18.76 -11.81 -12.31
C GLY A 232 -17.76 -12.63 -11.50
N HIS A 233 -16.87 -13.34 -12.19
CA HIS A 233 -15.76 -14.08 -11.57
C HIS A 233 -16.17 -14.96 -10.36
N SER A 234 -17.38 -15.52 -10.38
CA SER A 234 -18.07 -16.08 -9.23
C SER A 234 -18.33 -17.60 -9.30
N ALA A 235 -17.59 -18.33 -10.17
CA ALA A 235 -17.85 -19.76 -10.32
C ALA A 235 -17.57 -20.58 -9.04
N ALA A 236 -16.68 -20.13 -8.15
CA ALA A 236 -16.49 -20.76 -6.84
C ALA A 236 -17.77 -20.66 -5.97
N PHE A 237 -18.42 -19.49 -5.97
CA PHE A 237 -19.71 -19.30 -5.32
C PHE A 237 -20.79 -20.21 -5.92
N THR A 238 -20.90 -20.23 -7.26
CA THR A 238 -21.89 -21.04 -7.97
C THR A 238 -21.69 -22.54 -7.71
N ARG A 239 -20.45 -23.04 -7.67
CA ARG A 239 -20.17 -24.45 -7.31
C ARG A 239 -20.64 -24.78 -5.90
N THR A 240 -20.44 -23.87 -4.97
CA THR A 240 -20.81 -24.09 -3.56
C THR A 240 -22.32 -24.09 -3.34
N PHE A 241 -23.04 -23.12 -3.93
CA PHE A 241 -24.44 -22.87 -3.60
C PHE A 241 -25.44 -23.34 -4.66
N GLY A 242 -24.95 -23.74 -5.84
CA GLY A 242 -25.80 -24.18 -6.96
C GLY A 242 -26.68 -23.07 -7.53
N CYS A 243 -26.28 -21.81 -7.40
CA CYS A 243 -27.04 -20.66 -7.90
C CYS A 243 -26.10 -19.49 -8.28
N ASP A 244 -26.54 -18.66 -9.22
CA ASP A 244 -25.90 -17.41 -9.59
C ASP A 244 -26.09 -16.34 -8.49
N MET A 245 -25.12 -15.45 -8.33
CA MET A 245 -25.16 -14.36 -7.36
C MET A 245 -26.31 -13.38 -7.58
N GLN A 246 -26.76 -13.18 -8.81
CA GLN A 246 -27.88 -12.29 -9.16
C GLN A 246 -29.25 -12.92 -8.89
N SER A 247 -29.31 -14.26 -8.71
CA SER A 247 -30.57 -14.91 -8.33
C SER A 247 -31.03 -14.44 -6.95
N ARG A 248 -32.34 -14.50 -6.69
CA ARG A 248 -32.89 -14.13 -5.37
C ARG A 248 -32.21 -14.86 -4.21
N LYS A 249 -31.91 -16.17 -4.37
CA LYS A 249 -31.20 -16.97 -3.37
C LYS A 249 -29.74 -16.52 -3.25
N GLY A 250 -29.05 -16.40 -4.40
CA GLY A 250 -27.63 -16.01 -4.44
C GLY A 250 -27.39 -14.63 -3.87
N LYS A 251 -28.25 -13.64 -4.20
CA LYS A 251 -28.18 -12.27 -3.67
C LYS A 251 -28.36 -12.25 -2.15
N GLY A 252 -29.26 -13.10 -1.59
CA GLY A 252 -29.40 -13.23 -0.14
C GLY A 252 -28.13 -13.73 0.54
N ILE A 253 -27.55 -14.81 0.04
CA ILE A 253 -26.28 -15.39 0.54
C ILE A 253 -25.13 -14.37 0.40
N LEU A 254 -25.02 -13.72 -0.75
CA LEU A 254 -23.97 -12.76 -1.00
C LEU A 254 -24.00 -11.56 -0.05
N LYS A 255 -25.19 -11.07 0.28
CA LYS A 255 -25.34 -9.98 1.29
C LYS A 255 -24.82 -10.38 2.65
N GLU A 256 -25.03 -11.62 3.09
CA GLU A 256 -24.51 -12.10 4.37
C GLU A 256 -22.99 -12.24 4.32
N LEU A 257 -22.42 -12.77 3.23
CA LEU A 257 -20.97 -12.84 3.01
C LEU A 257 -20.32 -11.47 2.94
N LEU A 258 -20.92 -10.53 2.22
CA LEU A 258 -20.43 -9.16 2.10
C LEU A 258 -20.48 -8.43 3.45
N ALA A 259 -21.54 -8.64 4.24
CA ALA A 259 -21.63 -8.08 5.58
C ALA A 259 -20.56 -8.65 6.52
N GLU A 260 -20.35 -9.98 6.51
CA GLU A 260 -19.28 -10.66 7.26
C GLU A 260 -17.90 -10.12 6.88
N ALA A 261 -17.62 -9.97 5.59
CA ALA A 261 -16.37 -9.42 5.11
C ALA A 261 -16.19 -7.95 5.51
N CYS A 262 -17.21 -7.11 5.36
CA CYS A 262 -17.14 -5.72 5.79
C CYS A 262 -16.84 -5.58 7.29
N ASP A 263 -17.41 -6.46 8.13
CA ASP A 263 -17.15 -6.46 9.56
C ASP A 263 -15.74 -6.95 9.91
N LEU A 264 -15.18 -7.90 9.13
CA LEU A 264 -13.81 -8.35 9.29
C LEU A 264 -12.79 -7.24 8.97
N PHE A 265 -13.05 -6.46 7.93
CA PHE A 265 -12.22 -5.32 7.51
C PHE A 265 -12.73 -4.00 8.11
N ALA A 266 -13.18 -3.98 9.37
CA ALA A 266 -13.90 -2.86 9.99
C ALA A 266 -13.15 -1.52 9.85
N ASP A 267 -11.84 -1.51 10.06
CA ASP A 267 -11.01 -0.30 10.07
C ASP A 267 -10.62 0.18 8.65
N GLU A 268 -10.89 -0.62 7.61
CA GLU A 268 -10.60 -0.24 6.23
C GLU A 268 -11.73 0.63 5.64
N PRO A 269 -11.41 1.81 5.08
CA PRO A 269 -12.42 2.75 4.61
C PRO A 269 -13.04 2.39 3.26
N TYR A 270 -12.47 1.44 2.54
CA TYR A 270 -12.91 1.02 1.21
C TYR A 270 -13.26 -0.46 1.17
N PHE A 271 -14.20 -0.83 0.31
CA PHE A 271 -14.50 -2.20 -0.06
C PHE A 271 -14.74 -2.28 -1.57
N HIS A 272 -14.01 -3.12 -2.28
CA HIS A 272 -14.15 -3.30 -3.72
C HIS A 272 -15.15 -4.41 -4.03
N ILE A 273 -16.12 -4.11 -4.89
CA ILE A 273 -17.22 -5.03 -5.25
C ILE A 273 -17.07 -5.62 -6.67
N GLY A 274 -15.92 -5.45 -7.31
CA GLY A 274 -15.67 -5.93 -8.67
C GLY A 274 -16.53 -5.25 -9.72
N THR A 275 -17.41 -6.00 -10.37
CA THR A 275 -18.42 -5.60 -11.37
C THR A 275 -17.97 -5.61 -12.84
N ASP A 276 -16.78 -6.12 -13.12
CA ASP A 276 -16.28 -6.25 -14.49
C ASP A 276 -16.72 -7.55 -15.16
N GLU A 277 -16.54 -7.57 -16.48
CA GLU A 277 -16.67 -8.73 -17.38
C GLU A 277 -17.95 -9.58 -17.21
N VAL A 278 -19.06 -8.94 -16.83
CA VAL A 278 -20.33 -9.62 -16.56
C VAL A 278 -21.53 -8.93 -17.18
N HIS A 279 -22.58 -9.71 -17.49
CA HIS A 279 -23.88 -9.21 -17.88
C HIS A 279 -24.81 -9.10 -16.66
N PHE A 280 -25.35 -7.90 -16.41
CA PHE A 280 -26.30 -7.67 -15.32
C PHE A 280 -27.70 -8.09 -15.76
N THR A 281 -28.28 -9.05 -15.04
CA THR A 281 -29.68 -9.53 -15.23
C THR A 281 -30.65 -8.94 -14.21
N ASP A 282 -30.13 -8.43 -13.10
CA ASP A 282 -30.88 -7.76 -12.03
C ASP A 282 -30.39 -6.30 -11.93
N PRO A 283 -31.19 -5.30 -12.30
CA PRO A 283 -30.77 -3.90 -12.26
C PRO A 283 -30.56 -3.36 -10.83
N ASP A 284 -31.18 -4.00 -9.82
CA ASP A 284 -31.06 -3.61 -8.43
C ASP A 284 -29.84 -4.25 -7.73
N PHE A 285 -29.14 -5.17 -8.39
CA PHE A 285 -28.03 -5.93 -7.79
C PHE A 285 -26.94 -5.00 -7.27
N VAL A 286 -26.34 -4.17 -8.14
CA VAL A 286 -25.25 -3.29 -7.77
C VAL A 286 -25.68 -2.21 -6.78
N PRO A 287 -26.82 -1.50 -6.98
CA PRO A 287 -27.31 -0.54 -5.99
C PRO A 287 -27.48 -1.14 -4.58
N GLU A 288 -28.00 -2.37 -4.48
CA GLU A 288 -28.16 -3.04 -3.19
C GLU A 288 -26.83 -3.39 -2.52
N MET A 289 -25.82 -3.83 -3.29
CA MET A 289 -24.47 -4.13 -2.75
C MET A 289 -23.75 -2.86 -2.31
N VAL A 290 -23.81 -1.78 -3.10
CA VAL A 290 -23.27 -0.46 -2.73
C VAL A 290 -23.92 0.07 -1.46
N ALA A 291 -25.26 -0.03 -1.36
CA ALA A 291 -26.00 0.39 -0.16
C ALA A 291 -25.56 -0.40 1.08
N LEU A 292 -25.32 -1.71 0.95
CA LEU A 292 -24.82 -2.54 2.03
C LEU A 292 -23.43 -2.12 2.48
N VAL A 293 -22.47 -1.95 1.54
CA VAL A 293 -21.11 -1.48 1.84
C VAL A 293 -21.15 -0.13 2.58
N ARG A 294 -21.95 0.81 2.08
CA ARG A 294 -22.12 2.12 2.71
C ARG A 294 -22.78 2.03 4.10
N SER A 295 -23.72 1.10 4.31
CA SER A 295 -24.33 0.86 5.63
C SER A 295 -23.33 0.37 6.68
N LYS A 296 -22.21 -0.22 6.23
CA LYS A 296 -21.08 -0.65 7.05
C LYS A 296 -20.02 0.46 7.24
N GLY A 297 -20.33 1.71 6.85
CA GLY A 297 -19.45 2.87 6.99
C GLY A 297 -18.31 2.94 5.97
N LYS A 298 -18.36 2.13 4.91
CA LYS A 298 -17.30 2.03 3.90
C LYS A 298 -17.68 2.71 2.59
N LYS A 299 -16.67 3.05 1.81
CA LYS A 299 -16.83 3.52 0.43
C LYS A 299 -16.75 2.33 -0.52
N ALA A 300 -17.71 2.21 -1.42
CA ALA A 300 -17.73 1.18 -2.44
C ALA A 300 -16.81 1.56 -3.61
N VAL A 301 -15.91 0.64 -3.97
CA VAL A 301 -15.03 0.72 -5.14
C VAL A 301 -15.46 -0.32 -6.16
N SER A 302 -15.34 -0.02 -7.45
CA SER A 302 -15.77 -0.89 -8.53
C SER A 302 -14.88 -0.73 -9.76
N TRP A 303 -14.76 -1.79 -10.57
CA TRP A 303 -14.01 -1.73 -11.83
C TRP A 303 -14.69 -0.85 -12.89
N SER A 304 -13.87 -0.20 -13.72
CA SER A 304 -14.30 0.49 -14.93
C SER A 304 -13.32 0.20 -16.08
N PRO A 305 -13.77 -0.37 -17.23
CA PRO A 305 -15.14 -0.74 -17.55
C PRO A 305 -15.70 -1.84 -16.65
N GLY A 306 -17.02 -1.82 -16.45
CA GLY A 306 -17.80 -2.71 -15.61
C GLY A 306 -19.24 -2.21 -15.60
N CYS A 307 -19.84 -2.05 -14.44
CA CYS A 307 -21.12 -1.35 -14.33
C CYS A 307 -20.94 0.14 -14.61
N GLU A 308 -21.88 0.72 -15.34
CA GLU A 308 -21.90 2.16 -15.63
C GLU A 308 -22.59 2.91 -14.49
N TYR A 309 -21.93 3.96 -13.98
CA TYR A 309 -22.39 4.73 -12.85
C TYR A 309 -22.62 6.20 -13.20
N ALA A 310 -23.66 6.80 -12.61
CA ALA A 310 -23.78 8.23 -12.46
C ALA A 310 -23.08 8.70 -11.16
N PRO A 311 -22.74 10.01 -11.05
CA PRO A 311 -22.21 10.57 -9.82
C PRO A 311 -23.09 10.26 -8.60
N GLY A 312 -22.50 9.74 -7.53
CA GLY A 312 -23.21 9.33 -6.30
C GLY A 312 -23.66 7.86 -6.26
N GLU A 313 -23.66 7.14 -7.38
CA GLU A 313 -24.02 5.71 -7.40
C GLU A 313 -22.86 4.82 -6.94
N ILE A 314 -21.63 5.25 -7.15
CA ILE A 314 -20.41 4.61 -6.65
C ILE A 314 -19.50 5.65 -6.01
N ASP A 315 -18.65 5.25 -5.06
CA ASP A 315 -17.76 6.18 -4.37
C ASP A 315 -16.42 6.34 -5.07
N VAL A 316 -15.89 5.26 -5.70
CA VAL A 316 -14.63 5.27 -6.45
C VAL A 316 -14.73 4.31 -7.63
N ALA A 317 -14.27 4.71 -8.80
CA ALA A 317 -14.12 3.85 -9.98
C ALA A 317 -12.64 3.52 -10.18
N GLN A 318 -12.28 2.23 -10.23
CA GLN A 318 -10.92 1.78 -10.56
C GLN A 318 -10.84 1.45 -12.04
N LEU A 319 -9.98 2.19 -12.75
CA LEU A 319 -9.83 2.09 -14.20
C LEU A 319 -8.80 0.98 -14.51
N TRP A 320 -9.21 -0.11 -15.19
CA TRP A 320 -8.33 -1.25 -15.43
C TRP A 320 -7.93 -1.45 -16.90
N SER A 321 -8.63 -0.83 -17.84
CA SER A 321 -8.32 -0.93 -19.28
C SER A 321 -8.39 0.42 -19.97
N TYR A 322 -7.92 0.51 -21.23
CA TYR A 322 -7.99 1.72 -22.04
C TYR A 322 -9.42 2.22 -22.29
N MET A 323 -10.41 1.35 -22.15
CA MET A 323 -11.83 1.73 -22.26
C MET A 323 -12.33 2.42 -20.98
N GLY A 324 -11.68 2.19 -19.84
CA GLY A 324 -12.01 2.85 -18.58
C GLY A 324 -11.73 4.35 -18.68
N LYS A 325 -12.74 5.16 -18.40
CA LYS A 325 -12.65 6.64 -18.45
C LYS A 325 -13.06 7.22 -17.11
N ALA A 326 -12.22 8.12 -16.59
CA ALA A 326 -12.60 8.92 -15.44
C ALA A 326 -13.85 9.75 -15.79
N LYS A 327 -14.82 9.76 -14.90
CA LYS A 327 -16.07 10.52 -15.04
C LYS A 327 -16.09 11.70 -14.08
N PRO A 328 -16.49 12.90 -14.51
CA PRO A 328 -16.67 14.03 -13.60
C PRO A 328 -17.58 13.67 -12.44
N GLY A 329 -17.17 14.00 -11.21
CA GLY A 329 -17.93 13.71 -9.99
C GLY A 329 -17.77 12.31 -9.41
N ILE A 330 -16.97 11.43 -10.04
CA ILE A 330 -16.58 10.12 -9.48
C ILE A 330 -15.07 10.09 -9.32
N PRO A 331 -14.53 10.02 -8.09
CA PRO A 331 -13.12 9.78 -7.85
C PRO A 331 -12.64 8.50 -8.56
N SER A 332 -11.43 8.49 -9.08
CA SER A 332 -10.91 7.31 -9.76
C SER A 332 -9.51 6.90 -9.29
N ILE A 333 -9.27 5.59 -9.30
CA ILE A 333 -7.95 4.97 -9.20
C ILE A 333 -7.55 4.57 -10.62
N ASP A 334 -6.40 5.03 -11.09
CA ASP A 334 -5.88 4.63 -12.41
C ASP A 334 -4.92 3.45 -12.28
N SER A 335 -5.37 2.28 -12.70
CA SER A 335 -4.59 1.03 -12.77
C SER A 335 -4.51 0.47 -14.20
N LYS A 336 -4.80 1.31 -15.21
CA LYS A 336 -4.81 0.89 -16.61
C LYS A 336 -3.45 0.38 -17.05
N PHE A 337 -3.42 -0.84 -17.60
CA PHE A 337 -2.23 -1.49 -18.14
C PHE A 337 -1.01 -1.57 -17.20
N ARG A 338 -1.22 -1.46 -15.91
CA ARG A 338 -0.18 -1.60 -14.88
C ARG A 338 -0.06 -3.05 -14.41
N TYR A 339 -0.14 -4.01 -15.36
CA TYR A 339 0.00 -5.42 -15.06
C TYR A 339 1.48 -5.80 -15.05
N ALA A 340 1.93 -6.48 -14.00
CA ALA A 340 3.30 -6.98 -13.86
C ALA A 340 3.37 -8.51 -14.01
N ASN A 341 2.32 -9.15 -14.53
CA ASN A 341 2.17 -10.59 -14.61
C ASN A 341 1.85 -11.13 -16.03
N HIS A 342 2.10 -10.34 -17.06
CA HIS A 342 1.94 -10.77 -18.44
C HIS A 342 3.07 -11.72 -18.89
N PHE A 343 2.90 -12.33 -20.07
CA PHE A 343 3.87 -13.28 -20.63
C PHE A 343 5.17 -12.62 -21.08
N ASP A 344 5.17 -11.31 -21.31
CA ASP A 344 6.34 -10.52 -21.68
C ASP A 344 6.70 -9.51 -20.58
N LEU A 345 7.47 -9.98 -19.61
CA LEU A 345 7.95 -9.12 -18.50
C LEU A 345 8.70 -7.87 -18.97
N PHE A 346 9.42 -7.96 -20.09
CA PHE A 346 10.14 -6.81 -20.61
C PHE A 346 9.18 -5.77 -21.19
N GLY A 347 8.17 -6.22 -21.94
CA GLY A 347 7.09 -5.36 -22.42
C GLY A 347 6.33 -4.68 -21.29
N ASP A 348 6.03 -5.41 -20.22
CA ASP A 348 5.35 -4.89 -19.03
C ASP A 348 6.17 -3.81 -18.30
N ILE A 349 7.47 -4.04 -18.09
CA ILE A 349 8.37 -3.05 -17.48
C ILE A 349 8.43 -1.78 -18.31
N VAL A 350 8.58 -1.90 -19.64
CA VAL A 350 8.60 -0.74 -20.56
C VAL A 350 7.26 -0.01 -20.55
N ALA A 351 6.14 -0.72 -20.52
CA ALA A 351 4.80 -0.12 -20.47
C ALA A 351 4.58 0.66 -19.17
N VAL A 352 4.97 0.08 -18.03
CA VAL A 352 4.87 0.74 -16.73
C VAL A 352 5.77 1.97 -16.65
N TYR A 353 6.99 1.89 -17.19
CA TYR A 353 7.94 3.01 -17.18
C TYR A 353 7.48 4.20 -18.03
N ASN A 354 6.83 3.93 -19.18
CA ASN A 354 6.37 4.96 -20.12
C ASN A 354 4.94 5.45 -19.86
N SER A 355 4.29 4.98 -18.86
CA SER A 355 2.91 5.33 -18.51
C SER A 355 2.84 6.46 -17.50
#